data_49d9ca2cc834a8b151a4328a74641bed
#
_entry.id   49d9ca2cc834a8b151a4328a74641bed
#
_cell.length_a   1.000
_cell.length_b   1.000
_cell.length_c   1.000
_cell.angle_alpha   90.00
_cell.angle_beta   90.00
_cell.angle_gamma   90.00
#
_symmetry.space_group_name_H-M   'P 1'
#
loop_
_entity.id
_entity.type
_entity.pdbx_description
1 polymer ?
#
loop_
_entity_poly.entity_id
_entity_poly.type
_entity_poly.pdbx_seq_one_letter_code
_entity_poly.pdbx_strand_id
1 'polypeptide(L)'
;MRWCGIVPRAVRIGVAKEIKQQEYRVALTPAGALELVQRGHEVVVEHGAGVGSGFADDAYSAVGARLADVDEIWSSAELLLKVKEPIEPEYGRLREGLTLFTYLHIAADEPLTRALLDSGVTGVAYETVETADRRLPLLAPMSEVAGRLAPQMGAWALEKAHGGRGILLGGVPGVPPAKVVVLGGGVVGLNAAIIALGMQADVWVLDKSVDRMRDLEIALDGRVTLAMSNRLQVEEVLPDADMVIGAVLIPGAVAPKLVTREMLSLMRPGSALVDVAIDQGGCFETSHATTHDDPVFEVDGIVHYCVANMPGAVPVTSTKGLTNVTLPYV
;
A
#
# COMPACT_ATOMS: atom_id res chain seq x y z
N MET A 1 -11.87 41.09 -10.87
CA MET A 1 -10.68 40.72 -11.66
C MET A 1 -11.10 39.64 -12.64
N ARG A 2 -11.08 39.90 -13.96
CA ARG A 2 -11.31 38.83 -14.97
C ARG A 2 -10.06 37.96 -15.00
N TRP A 3 -10.18 36.70 -14.63
CA TRP A 3 -9.17 35.71 -14.91
C TRP A 3 -9.00 35.64 -16.43
N CYS A 4 -7.85 36.03 -16.92
CA CYS A 4 -7.46 35.86 -18.31
C CYS A 4 -7.41 34.33 -18.55
N GLY A 5 -8.38 33.85 -19.34
CA GLY A 5 -8.52 32.42 -19.58
C GLY A 5 -7.32 31.88 -20.34
N ILE A 6 -6.40 31.25 -19.62
CA ILE A 6 -5.57 30.19 -20.19
C ILE A 6 -6.53 29.03 -20.36
N VAL A 7 -7.01 28.78 -21.57
CA VAL A 7 -7.67 27.52 -21.90
C VAL A 7 -6.59 26.45 -21.71
N PRO A 8 -6.75 25.52 -20.77
CA PRO A 8 -5.75 24.47 -20.62
C PRO A 8 -5.59 23.75 -21.97
N ARG A 9 -4.37 23.54 -22.40
CA ARG A 9 -4.11 22.73 -23.60
C ARG A 9 -4.72 21.35 -23.38
N ALA A 10 -5.50 20.85 -24.35
CA ALA A 10 -5.94 19.46 -24.33
C ALA A 10 -4.72 18.55 -24.34
N VAL A 11 -4.70 17.58 -23.43
CA VAL A 11 -3.64 16.58 -23.28
C VAL A 11 -4.23 15.21 -23.60
N ARG A 12 -3.46 14.35 -24.27
CA ARG A 12 -3.83 12.95 -24.45
C ARG A 12 -3.33 12.14 -23.27
N ILE A 13 -4.28 11.66 -22.47
CA ILE A 13 -4.06 10.90 -21.24
C ILE A 13 -4.30 9.43 -21.54
N GLY A 14 -3.24 8.61 -21.42
CA GLY A 14 -3.30 7.18 -21.55
C GLY A 14 -3.47 6.51 -20.18
N VAL A 15 -4.28 5.46 -20.11
CA VAL A 15 -4.41 4.60 -18.93
C VAL A 15 -4.02 3.19 -19.32
N ALA A 16 -2.85 2.76 -18.89
CA ALA A 16 -2.35 1.43 -19.20
C ALA A 16 -2.97 0.38 -18.26
N LYS A 17 -3.14 -0.83 -18.80
CA LYS A 17 -3.45 -2.02 -18.01
C LYS A 17 -2.20 -2.46 -17.27
N GLU A 18 -2.37 -2.80 -16.00
CA GLU A 18 -1.30 -3.38 -15.21
C GLU A 18 -1.01 -4.82 -15.64
N ILE A 19 0.26 -5.13 -15.84
CA ILE A 19 0.72 -6.46 -16.24
C ILE A 19 1.62 -7.14 -15.20
N LYS A 20 1.90 -6.45 -14.09
CA LYS A 20 2.60 -7.03 -12.95
C LYS A 20 1.74 -8.12 -12.33
N GLN A 21 2.36 -9.22 -11.93
CA GLN A 21 1.66 -10.36 -11.33
C GLN A 21 0.81 -9.92 -10.13
N GLN A 22 -0.45 -10.37 -10.10
CA GLN A 22 -1.42 -10.06 -9.04
C GLN A 22 -1.70 -8.56 -8.83
N GLU A 23 -1.48 -7.74 -9.87
CA GLU A 23 -1.89 -6.34 -9.89
C GLU A 23 -3.18 -6.19 -10.70
N TYR A 24 -4.25 -5.88 -9.99
CA TYR A 24 -5.61 -5.78 -10.54
C TYR A 24 -6.18 -4.36 -10.46
N ARG A 25 -5.41 -3.40 -9.93
CA ARG A 25 -5.80 -2.00 -9.83
C ARG A 25 -5.70 -1.33 -11.19
N VAL A 26 -6.37 -0.17 -11.32
CA VAL A 26 -6.26 0.72 -12.48
C VAL A 26 -6.03 2.16 -11.99
N ALA A 27 -5.26 2.93 -12.74
CA ALA A 27 -4.85 4.28 -12.34
C ALA A 27 -5.93 5.36 -12.52
N LEU A 28 -7.04 5.04 -13.17
CA LEU A 28 -8.16 5.96 -13.38
C LEU A 28 -9.49 5.18 -13.35
N THR A 29 -10.47 5.70 -12.64
CA THR A 29 -11.85 5.18 -12.65
C THR A 29 -12.66 5.82 -13.79
N PRO A 30 -13.82 5.22 -14.21
CA PRO A 30 -14.73 5.88 -15.16
C PRO A 30 -15.18 7.28 -14.69
N ALA A 31 -15.38 7.49 -13.39
CA ALA A 31 -15.71 8.80 -12.84
C ALA A 31 -14.57 9.81 -13.04
N GLY A 32 -13.31 9.40 -12.79
CA GLY A 32 -12.16 10.25 -13.08
C GLY A 32 -11.98 10.53 -14.58
N ALA A 33 -12.25 9.53 -15.44
CA ALA A 33 -12.24 9.71 -16.89
C ALA A 33 -13.27 10.75 -17.35
N LEU A 34 -14.49 10.71 -16.78
CA LEU A 34 -15.54 11.71 -17.05
C LEU A 34 -15.05 13.14 -16.74
N GLU A 35 -14.44 13.34 -15.57
CA GLU A 35 -13.92 14.65 -15.15
C GLU A 35 -12.86 15.19 -16.13
N LEU A 36 -11.95 14.32 -16.59
CA LEU A 36 -10.90 14.72 -17.52
C LEU A 36 -11.46 15.00 -18.93
N VAL A 37 -12.39 14.19 -19.42
CA VAL A 37 -13.08 14.40 -20.69
C VAL A 37 -13.88 15.72 -20.66
N GLN A 38 -14.58 16.02 -19.57
CA GLN A 38 -15.33 17.28 -19.41
C GLN A 38 -14.40 18.51 -19.36
N ARG A 39 -13.16 18.35 -18.93
CA ARG A 39 -12.12 19.40 -18.98
C ARG A 39 -11.48 19.55 -20.36
N GLY A 40 -11.88 18.74 -21.33
CA GLY A 40 -11.41 18.81 -22.73
C GLY A 40 -10.17 17.97 -23.01
N HIS A 41 -9.77 17.07 -22.13
CA HIS A 41 -8.68 16.12 -22.39
C HIS A 41 -9.17 14.92 -23.21
N GLU A 42 -8.29 14.33 -24.02
CA GLU A 42 -8.52 13.04 -24.68
C GLU A 42 -8.09 11.94 -23.71
N VAL A 43 -9.03 11.14 -23.23
CA VAL A 43 -8.74 10.00 -22.34
C VAL A 43 -8.81 8.72 -23.16
N VAL A 44 -7.72 7.95 -23.17
CA VAL A 44 -7.59 6.67 -23.88
C VAL A 44 -7.23 5.58 -22.87
N VAL A 45 -8.07 4.56 -22.75
CA VAL A 45 -7.93 3.48 -21.76
C VAL A 45 -7.62 2.18 -22.48
N GLU A 46 -6.64 1.43 -21.99
CA GLU A 46 -6.32 0.11 -22.52
C GLU A 46 -7.45 -0.88 -22.27
N HIS A 47 -7.76 -1.70 -23.28
CA HIS A 47 -8.77 -2.74 -23.18
C HIS A 47 -8.57 -3.61 -21.93
N GLY A 48 -9.62 -3.73 -21.12
CA GLY A 48 -9.62 -4.55 -19.91
C GLY A 48 -8.83 -3.98 -18.74
N ALA A 49 -8.32 -2.73 -18.81
CA ALA A 49 -7.53 -2.13 -17.73
C ALA A 49 -8.27 -2.04 -16.40
N GLY A 50 -9.58 -1.75 -16.42
CA GLY A 50 -10.40 -1.58 -15.22
C GLY A 50 -11.03 -2.86 -14.68
N VAL A 51 -11.02 -3.95 -15.44
CA VAL A 51 -11.80 -5.18 -15.14
C VAL A 51 -11.47 -5.75 -13.77
N GLY A 52 -10.18 -5.82 -13.41
CA GLY A 52 -9.73 -6.31 -12.11
C GLY A 52 -10.23 -5.48 -10.91
N SER A 53 -10.58 -4.22 -11.16
CA SER A 53 -11.15 -3.30 -10.16
C SER A 53 -12.68 -3.12 -10.28
N GLY A 54 -13.34 -3.97 -11.08
CA GLY A 54 -14.79 -3.96 -11.27
C GLY A 54 -15.30 -2.90 -12.25
N PHE A 55 -14.45 -2.35 -13.11
CA PHE A 55 -14.81 -1.39 -14.16
C PHE A 55 -14.65 -2.04 -15.53
N ALA A 56 -15.77 -2.33 -16.18
CA ALA A 56 -15.77 -2.85 -17.54
C ALA A 56 -15.48 -1.76 -18.58
N ASP A 57 -15.05 -2.15 -19.77
CA ASP A 57 -14.67 -1.25 -20.86
C ASP A 57 -15.80 -0.31 -21.30
N ASP A 58 -17.05 -0.80 -21.29
CA ASP A 58 -18.25 -0.01 -21.61
C ASP A 58 -18.48 1.14 -20.62
N ALA A 59 -18.09 0.99 -19.35
CA ALA A 59 -18.19 2.07 -18.37
C ALA A 59 -17.27 3.26 -18.70
N TYR A 60 -16.10 3.00 -19.28
CA TYR A 60 -15.21 4.06 -19.77
C TYR A 60 -15.74 4.70 -21.06
N SER A 61 -16.22 3.88 -22.00
CA SER A 61 -16.80 4.36 -23.24
C SER A 61 -18.04 5.23 -23.01
N ALA A 62 -18.89 4.86 -22.05
CA ALA A 62 -20.09 5.61 -21.71
C ALA A 62 -19.82 7.03 -21.19
N VAL A 63 -18.63 7.29 -20.66
CA VAL A 63 -18.23 8.63 -20.17
C VAL A 63 -17.37 9.41 -21.16
N GLY A 64 -17.21 8.90 -22.39
CA GLY A 64 -16.49 9.57 -23.46
C GLY A 64 -14.99 9.26 -23.54
N ALA A 65 -14.48 8.33 -22.74
CA ALA A 65 -13.14 7.81 -22.92
C ALA A 65 -13.10 6.84 -24.11
N ARG A 66 -12.00 6.81 -24.85
CA ARG A 66 -11.77 5.89 -25.95
C ARG A 66 -11.01 4.66 -25.44
N LEU A 67 -11.32 3.51 -26.01
CA LEU A 67 -10.55 2.29 -25.76
C LEU A 67 -9.51 2.09 -26.85
N ALA A 68 -8.37 1.54 -26.49
CA ALA A 68 -7.29 1.23 -27.44
C ALA A 68 -6.43 0.05 -26.96
N ASP A 69 -5.62 -0.44 -27.88
CA ASP A 69 -4.62 -1.47 -27.58
C ASP A 69 -3.36 -0.86 -26.94
N VAL A 70 -2.58 -1.70 -26.28
CA VAL A 70 -1.37 -1.31 -25.54
C VAL A 70 -0.41 -0.45 -26.37
N ASP A 71 -0.19 -0.80 -27.65
CA ASP A 71 0.76 -0.09 -28.52
C ASP A 71 0.32 1.34 -28.79
N GLU A 72 -0.98 1.55 -29.01
CA GLU A 72 -1.55 2.88 -29.21
C GLU A 72 -1.49 3.70 -27.90
N ILE A 73 -1.81 3.11 -26.75
CA ILE A 73 -1.74 3.79 -25.47
C ILE A 73 -0.34 4.37 -25.22
N TRP A 74 0.68 3.53 -25.29
CA TRP A 74 2.06 3.95 -24.99
C TRP A 74 2.66 4.89 -26.04
N SER A 75 2.34 4.70 -27.31
CA SER A 75 2.91 5.52 -28.40
C SER A 75 2.26 6.92 -28.48
N SER A 76 0.98 7.04 -28.12
CA SER A 76 0.21 8.27 -28.34
C SER A 76 0.05 9.14 -27.09
N ALA A 77 0.13 8.59 -25.88
CA ALA A 77 -0.05 9.34 -24.65
C ALA A 77 1.00 10.43 -24.46
N GLU A 78 0.59 11.61 -24.05
CA GLU A 78 1.46 12.65 -23.51
C GLU A 78 1.65 12.47 -22.00
N LEU A 79 0.58 12.02 -21.31
CA LEU A 79 0.58 11.65 -19.91
C LEU A 79 0.06 10.19 -19.79
N LEU A 80 0.88 9.30 -19.27
CA LEU A 80 0.51 7.91 -19.03
C LEU A 80 0.29 7.69 -17.53
N LEU A 81 -0.90 7.21 -17.21
CA LEU A 81 -1.28 6.83 -15.85
C LEU A 81 -1.14 5.33 -15.64
N LYS A 82 -0.38 4.96 -14.63
CA LYS A 82 -0.23 3.58 -14.14
C LYS A 82 -0.36 3.55 -12.62
N VAL A 83 -0.54 2.38 -12.06
CA VAL A 83 -0.48 2.15 -10.61
C VAL A 83 0.93 1.76 -10.19
N LYS A 84 1.51 0.78 -10.88
CA LYS A 84 2.84 0.25 -10.57
C LYS A 84 3.88 0.69 -11.59
N GLU A 85 5.13 0.61 -11.16
CA GLU A 85 6.30 0.84 -11.99
C GLU A 85 6.24 0.00 -13.27
N PRO A 86 6.78 0.49 -14.39
CA PRO A 86 7.00 -0.33 -15.59
C PRO A 86 7.89 -1.53 -15.25
N ILE A 87 7.57 -2.66 -15.86
CA ILE A 87 8.39 -3.89 -15.78
C ILE A 87 9.05 -4.17 -17.14
N GLU A 88 9.99 -5.09 -17.17
CA GLU A 88 10.85 -5.34 -18.35
C GLU A 88 10.12 -5.36 -19.70
N PRO A 89 8.94 -6.00 -19.89
CA PRO A 89 8.20 -5.97 -21.16
C PRO A 89 7.71 -4.57 -21.58
N GLU A 90 7.68 -3.60 -20.64
CA GLU A 90 7.23 -2.23 -20.89
C GLU A 90 8.38 -1.25 -21.17
N TYR A 91 9.64 -1.63 -20.85
CA TYR A 91 10.79 -0.73 -20.99
C TYR A 91 10.97 -0.20 -22.42
N GLY A 92 10.76 -1.05 -23.41
CA GLY A 92 10.86 -0.66 -24.81
C GLY A 92 9.79 0.32 -25.29
N ARG A 93 8.77 0.61 -24.48
CA ARG A 93 7.69 1.57 -24.74
C ARG A 93 7.94 2.94 -24.14
N LEU A 94 8.90 3.04 -23.22
CA LEU A 94 9.32 4.32 -22.63
C LEU A 94 9.97 5.20 -23.71
N ARG A 95 9.71 6.49 -23.68
CA ARG A 95 10.20 7.41 -24.71
C ARG A 95 10.29 8.85 -24.23
N GLU A 96 11.11 9.63 -24.89
CA GLU A 96 11.14 11.08 -24.72
C GLU A 96 9.77 11.70 -25.06
N GLY A 97 9.38 12.73 -24.31
CA GLY A 97 8.08 13.42 -24.45
C GLY A 97 6.89 12.71 -23.81
N LEU A 98 7.09 11.52 -23.24
CA LEU A 98 6.10 10.86 -22.40
C LEU A 98 6.28 11.34 -20.94
N THR A 99 5.19 11.73 -20.27
CA THR A 99 5.14 11.88 -18.83
C THR A 99 4.49 10.62 -18.24
N LEU A 100 5.21 9.93 -17.36
CA LEU A 100 4.74 8.74 -16.67
C LEU A 100 4.37 9.12 -15.22
N PHE A 101 3.13 8.90 -14.80
CA PHE A 101 2.63 9.19 -13.46
C PHE A 101 2.16 7.90 -12.79
N THR A 102 2.94 7.41 -11.82
CA THR A 102 2.79 6.08 -11.22
C THR A 102 3.64 5.96 -9.94
N TYR A 103 3.51 4.87 -9.17
CA TYR A 103 4.57 4.45 -8.25
C TYR A 103 5.78 3.98 -9.06
N LEU A 104 6.98 4.41 -8.70
CA LEU A 104 8.21 4.07 -9.44
C LEU A 104 9.15 3.13 -8.66
N HIS A 105 9.22 3.24 -7.34
CA HIS A 105 10.06 2.41 -6.46
C HIS A 105 11.52 2.25 -6.92
N ILE A 106 12.08 3.24 -7.62
CA ILE A 106 13.39 3.17 -8.32
C ILE A 106 14.58 2.87 -7.41
N ALA A 107 14.49 3.19 -6.10
CA ALA A 107 15.59 2.95 -5.16
C ALA A 107 15.95 1.45 -5.01
N ALA A 108 15.02 0.54 -5.32
CA ALA A 108 15.21 -0.89 -5.20
C ALA A 108 15.37 -1.61 -6.56
N ASP A 109 15.27 -0.85 -7.69
CA ASP A 109 15.25 -1.42 -9.05
C ASP A 109 16.21 -0.67 -9.97
N GLU A 110 17.45 -1.14 -10.05
CA GLU A 110 18.48 -0.56 -10.93
C GLU A 110 18.13 -0.74 -12.43
N PRO A 111 17.65 -1.90 -12.94
CA PRO A 111 17.24 -2.06 -14.33
C PRO A 111 16.17 -1.05 -14.75
N LEU A 112 15.13 -0.86 -13.95
CA LEU A 112 14.10 0.14 -14.20
C LEU A 112 14.69 1.55 -14.22
N THR A 113 15.54 1.87 -13.25
CA THR A 113 16.18 3.20 -13.18
C THR A 113 16.97 3.50 -14.45
N ARG A 114 17.73 2.54 -14.97
CA ARG A 114 18.45 2.66 -16.24
C ARG A 114 17.50 2.85 -17.41
N ALA A 115 16.44 2.03 -17.51
CA ALA A 115 15.46 2.13 -18.60
C ALA A 115 14.78 3.51 -18.63
N LEU A 116 14.44 4.07 -17.46
CA LEU A 116 13.87 5.42 -17.36
C LEU A 116 14.86 6.50 -17.82
N LEU A 117 16.13 6.40 -17.41
CA LEU A 117 17.17 7.35 -17.81
C LEU A 117 17.46 7.29 -19.31
N ASP A 118 17.63 6.10 -19.85
CA ASP A 118 17.98 5.88 -21.24
C ASP A 118 16.87 6.29 -22.22
N SER A 119 15.61 6.18 -21.79
CA SER A 119 14.43 6.53 -22.60
C SER A 119 14.14 8.03 -22.66
N GLY A 120 14.67 8.83 -21.72
CA GLY A 120 14.35 10.24 -21.61
C GLY A 120 12.91 10.54 -21.19
N VAL A 121 12.16 9.55 -20.65
CA VAL A 121 10.81 9.74 -20.12
C VAL A 121 10.82 10.68 -18.90
N THR A 122 9.77 11.48 -18.75
CA THR A 122 9.56 12.25 -17.52
C THR A 122 8.80 11.43 -16.51
N GLY A 123 9.46 10.96 -15.44
CA GLY A 123 8.82 10.19 -14.37
C GLY A 123 8.35 11.09 -13.23
N VAL A 124 7.06 10.97 -12.86
CA VAL A 124 6.50 11.58 -11.66
C VAL A 124 6.04 10.46 -10.73
N ALA A 125 6.78 10.25 -9.65
CA ALA A 125 6.53 9.16 -8.71
C ALA A 125 5.48 9.55 -7.67
N TYR A 126 4.42 8.75 -7.52
CA TYR A 126 3.38 8.97 -6.50
C TYR A 126 3.97 9.05 -5.09
N GLU A 127 4.93 8.19 -4.77
CA GLU A 127 5.54 8.09 -3.46
C GLU A 127 6.46 9.26 -3.07
N THR A 128 6.80 10.13 -4.02
CA THR A 128 7.67 11.30 -3.77
C THR A 128 6.95 12.64 -3.87
N VAL A 129 5.65 12.64 -4.24
CA VAL A 129 4.85 13.87 -4.20
C VAL A 129 4.63 14.26 -2.75
N GLU A 130 5.24 15.38 -2.36
CA GLU A 130 5.25 15.88 -0.98
C GLU A 130 4.56 17.25 -0.90
N THR A 131 3.72 17.44 0.10
CA THR A 131 3.09 18.74 0.40
C THR A 131 4.04 19.61 1.25
N ALA A 132 3.75 20.90 1.36
CA ALA A 132 4.57 21.83 2.12
C ALA A 132 4.74 21.45 3.61
N ASP A 133 3.78 20.72 4.18
CA ASP A 133 3.82 20.16 5.53
C ASP A 133 4.42 18.73 5.57
N ARG A 134 5.14 18.34 4.53
CA ARG A 134 5.90 17.09 4.40
C ARG A 134 5.04 15.81 4.44
N ARG A 135 3.78 15.90 4.07
CA ARG A 135 2.94 14.72 3.88
C ARG A 135 3.12 14.16 2.48
N LEU A 136 2.89 12.86 2.35
CA LEU A 136 2.94 12.12 1.09
C LEU A 136 1.50 11.73 0.69
N PRO A 137 0.73 12.66 0.10
CA PRO A 137 -0.72 12.49 -0.09
C PRO A 137 -1.06 11.34 -1.03
N LEU A 138 -0.19 11.02 -2.00
CA LEU A 138 -0.45 9.96 -2.97
C LEU A 138 0.01 8.57 -2.47
N LEU A 139 0.85 8.52 -1.44
CA LEU A 139 1.25 7.27 -0.77
C LEU A 139 0.27 6.88 0.34
N ALA A 140 -0.31 7.86 1.03
CA ALA A 140 -1.16 7.65 2.21
C ALA A 140 -2.29 6.63 1.98
N PRO A 141 -3.09 6.65 0.89
CA PRO A 141 -4.18 5.69 0.70
C PRO A 141 -3.74 4.23 0.66
N MET A 142 -2.58 3.96 0.07
CA MET A 142 -2.07 2.57 0.05
C MET A 142 -1.56 2.13 1.42
N SER A 143 -0.99 3.05 2.18
CA SER A 143 -0.64 2.81 3.58
C SER A 143 -1.87 2.58 4.47
N GLU A 144 -2.97 3.29 4.21
CA GLU A 144 -4.26 3.08 4.90
C GLU A 144 -4.84 1.71 4.57
N VAL A 145 -4.87 1.32 3.29
CA VAL A 145 -5.36 0.00 2.87
C VAL A 145 -4.52 -1.12 3.47
N ALA A 146 -3.18 -1.03 3.38
CA ALA A 146 -2.29 -2.04 3.93
C ALA A 146 -2.45 -2.16 5.46
N GLY A 147 -2.53 -1.02 6.17
CA GLY A 147 -2.78 -1.00 7.61
C GLY A 147 -4.09 -1.69 7.98
N ARG A 148 -5.17 -1.45 7.23
CA ARG A 148 -6.48 -2.08 7.48
C ARG A 148 -6.51 -3.57 7.13
N LEU A 149 -5.72 -4.01 6.16
CA LEU A 149 -5.58 -5.42 5.83
C LEU A 149 -4.76 -6.20 6.86
N ALA A 150 -3.76 -5.58 7.47
CA ALA A 150 -2.82 -6.28 8.36
C ALA A 150 -3.50 -7.06 9.49
N PRO A 151 -4.45 -6.52 10.27
CA PRO A 151 -5.14 -7.29 11.30
C PRO A 151 -6.03 -8.41 10.73
N GLN A 152 -6.63 -8.23 9.55
CA GLN A 152 -7.45 -9.25 8.90
C GLN A 152 -6.59 -10.46 8.51
N MET A 153 -5.46 -10.20 7.88
CA MET A 153 -4.53 -11.26 7.46
C MET A 153 -3.84 -11.91 8.65
N GLY A 154 -3.51 -11.13 9.68
CA GLY A 154 -2.99 -11.65 10.93
C GLY A 154 -4.00 -12.54 11.68
N ALA A 155 -5.28 -12.16 11.69
CA ALA A 155 -6.34 -12.98 12.26
C ALA A 155 -6.49 -14.31 11.53
N TRP A 156 -6.44 -14.28 10.19
CA TRP A 156 -6.42 -15.48 9.34
C TRP A 156 -5.18 -16.35 9.61
N ALA A 157 -3.99 -15.74 9.73
CA ALA A 157 -2.76 -16.45 10.03
C ALA A 157 -2.74 -17.09 11.44
N LEU A 158 -3.51 -16.56 12.40
CA LEU A 158 -3.68 -17.15 13.73
C LEU A 158 -4.57 -18.40 13.76
N GLU A 159 -5.28 -18.71 12.68
CA GLU A 159 -6.07 -19.93 12.59
C GLU A 159 -5.19 -21.17 12.50
N LYS A 160 -5.68 -22.27 13.07
CA LYS A 160 -4.92 -23.56 13.13
C LYS A 160 -4.54 -24.09 11.75
N ALA A 161 -5.40 -23.87 10.75
CA ALA A 161 -5.18 -24.30 9.37
C ALA A 161 -3.97 -23.65 8.71
N HIS A 162 -3.54 -22.48 9.21
CA HIS A 162 -2.44 -21.69 8.65
C HIS A 162 -1.18 -21.69 9.51
N GLY A 163 -1.06 -22.66 10.44
CA GLY A 163 0.07 -22.77 11.37
C GLY A 163 -0.12 -21.96 12.67
N GLY A 164 -1.16 -21.13 12.74
CA GLY A 164 -1.45 -20.29 13.89
C GLY A 164 -1.82 -21.07 15.15
N ARG A 165 -1.78 -20.40 16.30
CA ARG A 165 -2.07 -21.01 17.61
C ARG A 165 -3.56 -21.25 17.88
N GLY A 166 -4.45 -20.89 16.95
CA GLY A 166 -5.90 -21.12 17.05
C GLY A 166 -6.60 -20.13 17.98
N ILE A 167 -6.35 -18.84 17.81
CA ILE A 167 -6.88 -17.75 18.63
C ILE A 167 -7.81 -16.87 17.80
N LEU A 168 -8.93 -16.48 18.41
CA LEU A 168 -9.83 -15.47 17.89
C LEU A 168 -9.46 -14.10 18.48
N LEU A 169 -9.29 -13.07 17.64
CA LEU A 169 -8.82 -11.75 18.09
C LEU A 169 -9.69 -11.14 19.18
N GLY A 170 -11.00 -11.19 19.04
CA GLY A 170 -11.93 -10.60 20.02
C GLY A 170 -12.22 -11.48 21.23
N GLY A 171 -11.68 -12.70 21.29
CA GLY A 171 -12.10 -13.69 22.31
C GLY A 171 -13.58 -14.02 22.20
N VAL A 172 -14.14 -14.52 23.29
CA VAL A 172 -15.59 -14.75 23.49
C VAL A 172 -15.92 -14.57 24.98
N PRO A 173 -17.19 -14.43 25.40
CA PRO A 173 -17.50 -14.34 26.84
C PRO A 173 -16.85 -15.46 27.65
N GLY A 174 -15.99 -15.06 28.61
CA GLY A 174 -15.20 -15.96 29.43
C GLY A 174 -13.82 -16.31 28.87
N VAL A 175 -13.47 -15.88 27.65
CA VAL A 175 -12.15 -16.01 27.03
C VAL A 175 -11.63 -14.63 26.64
N PRO A 176 -10.50 -14.16 27.19
CA PRO A 176 -9.97 -12.82 26.90
C PRO A 176 -9.61 -12.66 25.41
N PRO A 177 -9.58 -11.41 24.89
CA PRO A 177 -9.14 -11.12 23.54
C PRO A 177 -7.63 -11.40 23.36
N ALA A 178 -7.23 -11.56 22.11
CA ALA A 178 -5.82 -11.62 21.70
C ALA A 178 -5.13 -10.28 21.87
N LYS A 179 -3.84 -10.29 22.23
CA LYS A 179 -3.00 -9.11 22.26
C LYS A 179 -2.37 -8.86 20.90
N VAL A 180 -2.66 -7.70 20.33
CA VAL A 180 -2.11 -7.19 19.06
C VAL A 180 -1.13 -6.06 19.34
N VAL A 181 0.12 -6.23 18.97
CA VAL A 181 1.18 -5.22 19.14
C VAL A 181 1.50 -4.60 17.77
N VAL A 182 1.35 -3.30 17.64
CA VAL A 182 1.67 -2.54 16.43
C VAL A 182 2.98 -1.78 16.65
N LEU A 183 4.00 -2.10 15.87
CA LEU A 183 5.30 -1.43 15.89
C LEU A 183 5.32 -0.31 14.84
N GLY A 184 5.23 0.96 15.31
CA GLY A 184 5.11 2.16 14.51
C GLY A 184 3.67 2.69 14.44
N GLY A 185 3.48 3.92 14.87
CA GLY A 185 2.19 4.61 14.93
C GLY A 185 1.91 5.51 13.72
N GLY A 186 2.57 5.32 12.59
CA GLY A 186 2.36 6.08 11.35
C GLY A 186 0.97 5.85 10.72
N VAL A 187 0.82 6.13 9.43
CA VAL A 187 -0.46 5.91 8.71
C VAL A 187 -0.86 4.43 8.75
N VAL A 188 0.08 3.53 8.46
CA VAL A 188 -0.14 2.07 8.52
C VAL A 188 -0.58 1.65 9.92
N GLY A 189 0.20 2.03 10.96
CA GLY A 189 -0.06 1.57 12.32
C GLY A 189 -1.35 2.09 12.92
N LEU A 190 -1.71 3.36 12.66
CA LEU A 190 -3.02 3.91 13.05
C LEU A 190 -4.16 3.10 12.45
N ASN A 191 -4.09 2.81 11.14
CA ASN A 191 -5.15 2.05 10.46
C ASN A 191 -5.20 0.59 10.91
N ALA A 192 -4.06 -0.02 11.22
CA ALA A 192 -4.00 -1.35 11.84
C ALA A 192 -4.64 -1.35 13.23
N ALA A 193 -4.32 -0.37 14.06
CA ALA A 193 -4.92 -0.25 15.39
C ALA A 193 -6.45 -0.05 15.33
N ILE A 194 -6.95 0.78 14.40
CA ILE A 194 -8.41 0.99 14.20
C ILE A 194 -9.11 -0.34 13.90
N ILE A 195 -8.57 -1.15 12.99
CA ILE A 195 -9.21 -2.42 12.62
C ILE A 195 -9.06 -3.46 13.74
N ALA A 196 -7.89 -3.58 14.36
CA ALA A 196 -7.70 -4.50 15.48
C ALA A 196 -8.65 -4.19 16.66
N LEU A 197 -8.85 -2.90 16.98
CA LEU A 197 -9.86 -2.44 17.95
C LEU A 197 -11.29 -2.80 17.51
N GLY A 198 -11.59 -2.63 16.22
CA GLY A 198 -12.89 -3.03 15.65
C GLY A 198 -13.15 -4.54 15.76
N MET A 199 -12.09 -5.34 15.73
CA MET A 199 -12.12 -6.79 15.97
C MET A 199 -12.08 -7.15 17.45
N GLN A 200 -12.13 -6.16 18.35
CA GLN A 200 -12.15 -6.30 19.82
C GLN A 200 -10.88 -6.88 20.43
N ALA A 201 -9.72 -6.72 19.77
CA ALA A 201 -8.42 -7.13 20.32
C ALA A 201 -7.96 -6.20 21.45
N ASP A 202 -7.06 -6.70 22.33
CA ASP A 202 -6.24 -5.87 23.23
C ASP A 202 -5.09 -5.28 22.39
N VAL A 203 -5.14 -3.96 22.12
CA VAL A 203 -4.24 -3.32 21.15
C VAL A 203 -3.20 -2.45 21.86
N TRP A 204 -1.94 -2.71 21.51
CA TRP A 204 -0.78 -1.93 21.92
C TRP A 204 -0.14 -1.29 20.70
N VAL A 205 0.23 -0.01 20.79
CA VAL A 205 0.95 0.70 19.72
C VAL A 205 2.25 1.27 20.30
N LEU A 206 3.37 0.88 19.70
CA LEU A 206 4.69 1.35 20.09
C LEU A 206 5.21 2.35 19.04
N ASP A 207 5.56 3.56 19.48
CA ASP A 207 6.17 4.58 18.61
C ASP A 207 7.36 5.27 19.31
N LYS A 208 8.24 5.90 18.55
CA LYS A 208 9.39 6.66 19.07
C LYS A 208 9.02 8.12 19.40
N SER A 209 7.92 8.62 18.86
CA SER A 209 7.50 10.01 18.97
C SER A 209 6.38 10.15 19.99
N VAL A 210 6.64 10.88 21.07
CA VAL A 210 5.62 11.22 22.08
C VAL A 210 4.51 12.09 21.47
N ASP A 211 4.85 12.98 20.55
CA ASP A 211 3.84 13.81 19.87
C ASP A 211 2.92 12.94 19.02
N ARG A 212 3.49 11.96 18.31
CA ARG A 212 2.67 11.00 17.56
C ARG A 212 1.77 10.17 18.48
N MET A 213 2.25 9.77 19.66
CA MET A 213 1.44 9.05 20.63
C MET A 213 0.27 9.91 21.15
N ARG A 214 0.46 11.22 21.35
CA ARG A 214 -0.64 12.14 21.70
C ARG A 214 -1.72 12.19 20.62
N ASP A 215 -1.30 12.26 19.34
CA ASP A 215 -2.25 12.20 18.21
C ASP A 215 -3.02 10.87 18.19
N LEU A 216 -2.32 9.75 18.44
CA LEU A 216 -2.94 8.42 18.50
C LEU A 216 -3.90 8.27 19.67
N GLU A 217 -3.59 8.82 20.84
CA GLU A 217 -4.46 8.80 21.99
C GLU A 217 -5.81 9.45 21.66
N ILE A 218 -5.77 10.63 21.02
CA ILE A 218 -6.97 11.33 20.57
C ILE A 218 -7.70 10.54 19.48
N ALA A 219 -6.97 10.09 18.45
CA ALA A 219 -7.55 9.41 17.28
C ALA A 219 -8.19 8.05 17.63
N LEU A 220 -7.70 7.38 18.66
CA LEU A 220 -8.14 6.06 19.11
C LEU A 220 -8.95 6.10 20.40
N ASP A 221 -9.32 7.31 20.86
CA ASP A 221 -10.23 7.53 22.00
C ASP A 221 -9.72 6.90 23.31
N GLY A 222 -8.39 6.86 23.49
CA GLY A 222 -7.74 6.25 24.64
C GLY A 222 -7.95 4.73 24.78
N ARG A 223 -8.41 4.05 23.73
CA ARG A 223 -8.73 2.60 23.75
C ARG A 223 -7.56 1.68 23.48
N VAL A 224 -6.37 2.21 23.31
CA VAL A 224 -5.14 1.45 23.08
C VAL A 224 -4.12 1.74 24.17
N THR A 225 -3.23 0.79 24.42
CA THR A 225 -2.04 1.07 25.23
C THR A 225 -0.95 1.65 24.32
N LEU A 226 -0.44 2.83 24.69
CA LEU A 226 0.67 3.48 23.97
C LEU A 226 1.96 3.32 24.78
N ALA A 227 3.05 2.92 24.10
CA ALA A 227 4.34 2.76 24.76
C ALA A 227 5.50 3.24 23.85
N MET A 228 6.64 3.58 24.45
CA MET A 228 7.84 3.98 23.72
C MET A 228 8.44 2.78 22.98
N SER A 229 8.72 2.96 21.68
CA SER A 229 9.40 1.94 20.87
C SER A 229 10.90 1.95 21.16
N ASN A 230 11.36 1.07 22.02
CA ASN A 230 12.76 0.75 22.25
C ASN A 230 12.91 -0.77 22.41
N ARG A 231 14.14 -1.27 22.36
CA ARG A 231 14.42 -2.70 22.39
C ARG A 231 13.81 -3.40 23.61
N LEU A 232 14.04 -2.84 24.79
CA LEU A 232 13.55 -3.43 26.05
C LEU A 232 12.02 -3.53 26.07
N GLN A 233 11.34 -2.45 25.66
CA GLN A 233 9.88 -2.44 25.62
C GLN A 233 9.31 -3.44 24.60
N VAL A 234 9.98 -3.63 23.47
CA VAL A 234 9.60 -4.68 22.50
C VAL A 234 9.78 -6.05 23.13
N GLU A 235 10.92 -6.34 23.77
CA GLU A 235 11.19 -7.61 24.47
C GLU A 235 10.17 -7.88 25.59
N GLU A 236 9.70 -6.86 26.28
CA GLU A 236 8.70 -6.97 27.38
C GLU A 236 7.29 -7.31 26.88
N VAL A 237 6.89 -6.85 25.68
CA VAL A 237 5.53 -7.08 25.18
C VAL A 237 5.39 -8.37 24.37
N LEU A 238 6.48 -8.87 23.77
CA LEU A 238 6.47 -10.03 22.89
C LEU A 238 5.97 -11.33 23.56
N PRO A 239 6.28 -11.65 24.83
CA PRO A 239 5.79 -12.88 25.47
C PRO A 239 4.27 -13.01 25.52
N ASP A 240 3.57 -11.90 25.56
CA ASP A 240 2.11 -11.87 25.61
C ASP A 240 1.46 -11.57 24.26
N ALA A 241 2.24 -11.18 23.26
CA ALA A 241 1.74 -10.87 21.94
C ALA A 241 1.26 -12.12 21.19
N ASP A 242 0.03 -12.10 20.72
CA ASP A 242 -0.51 -13.11 19.81
C ASP A 242 -0.27 -12.71 18.36
N MET A 243 -0.25 -11.40 18.09
CA MET A 243 0.06 -10.83 16.78
C MET A 243 0.96 -9.60 16.94
N VAL A 244 1.98 -9.50 16.08
CA VAL A 244 2.81 -8.30 15.96
C VAL A 244 2.73 -7.78 14.53
N ILE A 245 2.41 -6.50 14.37
CA ILE A 245 2.31 -5.83 13.07
C ILE A 245 3.48 -4.85 12.93
N GLY A 246 4.35 -5.10 11.96
CA GLY A 246 5.44 -4.22 11.57
C GLY A 246 4.94 -3.11 10.67
N ALA A 247 4.87 -1.87 11.19
CA ALA A 247 4.26 -0.72 10.54
C ALA A 247 5.19 0.50 10.45
N VAL A 248 6.51 0.29 10.52
CA VAL A 248 7.51 1.36 10.41
C VAL A 248 7.94 1.51 8.97
N LEU A 249 7.69 2.68 8.41
CA LEU A 249 8.14 3.09 7.08
C LEU A 249 9.03 4.33 7.24
N ILE A 250 10.25 4.25 6.68
CA ILE A 250 11.16 5.40 6.59
C ILE A 250 11.28 5.77 5.11
N PRO A 251 10.78 6.94 4.68
CA PRO A 251 10.86 7.34 3.27
C PRO A 251 12.30 7.32 2.75
N GLY A 252 12.54 6.59 1.66
CA GLY A 252 13.85 6.50 1.02
C GLY A 252 14.93 5.70 1.77
N ALA A 253 14.56 4.95 2.83
CA ALA A 253 15.48 4.12 3.59
C ALA A 253 14.91 2.72 3.86
N VAL A 254 15.79 1.79 4.18
CA VAL A 254 15.42 0.43 4.61
C VAL A 254 14.76 0.50 5.99
N ALA A 255 13.70 -0.29 6.19
CA ALA A 255 13.03 -0.39 7.48
C ALA A 255 13.98 -0.96 8.57
N PRO A 256 13.96 -0.40 9.79
CA PRO A 256 14.78 -0.93 10.89
C PRO A 256 14.27 -2.30 11.33
N LYS A 257 15.18 -3.19 11.68
CA LYS A 257 14.83 -4.49 12.26
C LYS A 257 14.46 -4.33 13.74
N LEU A 258 13.16 -4.35 14.01
CA LEU A 258 12.60 -4.12 15.36
C LEU A 258 12.43 -5.41 16.16
N VAL A 259 12.22 -6.55 15.48
CA VAL A 259 12.20 -7.87 16.07
C VAL A 259 13.31 -8.70 15.44
N THR A 260 14.27 -9.13 16.24
CA THR A 260 15.36 -10.00 15.80
C THR A 260 14.93 -11.46 15.82
N ARG A 261 15.69 -12.33 15.16
CA ARG A 261 15.42 -13.78 15.20
C ARG A 261 15.47 -14.33 16.64
N GLU A 262 16.41 -13.85 17.46
CA GLU A 262 16.53 -14.24 18.87
C GLU A 262 15.26 -13.93 19.67
N MET A 263 14.63 -12.78 19.40
CA MET A 263 13.39 -12.35 20.07
C MET A 263 12.19 -13.25 19.75
N LEU A 264 12.20 -14.03 18.65
CA LEU A 264 11.13 -14.97 18.36
C LEU A 264 10.95 -16.00 19.47
N SER A 265 12.03 -16.36 20.15
CA SER A 265 11.99 -17.31 21.30
C SER A 265 11.19 -16.79 22.49
N LEU A 266 10.92 -15.48 22.56
CA LEU A 266 10.08 -14.87 23.60
C LEU A 266 8.60 -15.04 23.29
N MET A 267 8.24 -15.24 22.03
CA MET A 267 6.86 -15.32 21.58
C MET A 267 6.30 -16.74 21.78
N ARG A 268 4.99 -16.82 21.88
CA ARG A 268 4.29 -18.11 21.98
C ARG A 268 4.26 -18.80 20.61
N PRO A 269 4.52 -20.11 20.51
CA PRO A 269 4.42 -20.82 19.23
C PRO A 269 3.05 -20.64 18.56
N GLY A 270 3.07 -20.39 17.25
CA GLY A 270 1.88 -20.11 16.45
C GLY A 270 1.37 -18.67 16.56
N SER A 271 2.07 -17.76 17.26
CA SER A 271 1.83 -16.31 17.15
C SER A 271 2.15 -15.83 15.73
N ALA A 272 1.54 -14.71 15.30
CA ALA A 272 1.68 -14.20 13.96
C ALA A 272 2.49 -12.90 13.91
N LEU A 273 3.42 -12.80 12.95
CA LEU A 273 4.10 -11.58 12.54
C LEU A 273 3.55 -11.12 11.19
N VAL A 274 3.01 -9.90 11.11
CA VAL A 274 2.52 -9.28 9.87
C VAL A 274 3.44 -8.13 9.51
N ASP A 275 4.27 -8.30 8.47
CA ASP A 275 5.23 -7.28 8.06
C ASP A 275 4.71 -6.43 6.92
N VAL A 276 4.11 -5.29 7.25
CA VAL A 276 3.58 -4.35 6.24
C VAL A 276 4.70 -3.55 5.55
N ALA A 277 5.87 -3.47 6.18
CA ALA A 277 7.03 -2.77 5.63
C ALA A 277 7.90 -3.65 4.70
N ILE A 278 7.42 -4.81 4.31
CA ILE A 278 8.20 -5.81 3.54
C ILE A 278 8.76 -5.25 2.23
N ASP A 279 8.02 -4.37 1.54
CA ASP A 279 8.48 -3.71 0.31
C ASP A 279 9.74 -2.84 0.52
N GLN A 280 10.05 -2.51 1.78
CA GLN A 280 11.25 -1.76 2.19
C GLN A 280 12.21 -2.60 3.05
N GLY A 281 12.22 -3.91 2.83
CA GLY A 281 13.09 -4.86 3.52
C GLY A 281 12.53 -5.40 4.83
N GLY A 282 11.36 -4.98 5.27
CA GLY A 282 10.65 -5.50 6.45
C GLY A 282 11.19 -5.04 7.80
N CYS A 283 10.30 -5.02 8.80
CA CYS A 283 10.61 -4.65 10.19
C CYS A 283 11.15 -5.81 11.02
N PHE A 284 11.09 -7.05 10.56
CA PHE A 284 11.56 -8.21 11.29
C PHE A 284 12.80 -8.79 10.60
N GLU A 285 13.76 -9.27 11.37
CA GLU A 285 15.00 -9.85 10.84
C GLU A 285 14.73 -11.07 9.95
N THR A 286 13.72 -11.86 10.32
CA THR A 286 13.32 -13.10 9.65
C THR A 286 12.35 -12.90 8.49
N SER A 287 11.92 -11.67 8.22
CA SER A 287 11.02 -11.37 7.11
C SER A 287 11.69 -11.55 5.76
N HIS A 288 10.99 -12.22 4.85
CA HIS A 288 11.23 -12.19 3.40
C HIS A 288 9.90 -12.05 2.65
N ALA A 289 9.93 -11.46 1.47
CA ALA A 289 8.72 -11.21 0.70
C ALA A 289 8.03 -12.52 0.30
N THR A 290 6.72 -12.55 0.47
CA THR A 290 5.82 -13.61 0.01
C THR A 290 4.83 -13.06 -1.02
N THR A 291 4.00 -13.94 -1.58
CA THR A 291 2.98 -13.60 -2.58
C THR A 291 1.58 -13.87 -2.05
N HIS A 292 0.55 -13.39 -2.74
CA HIS A 292 -0.83 -13.70 -2.38
C HIS A 292 -1.21 -15.18 -2.55
N ASP A 293 -0.47 -15.93 -3.40
CA ASP A 293 -0.71 -17.37 -3.61
C ASP A 293 -0.07 -18.22 -2.51
N ASP A 294 1.04 -17.78 -1.93
CA ASP A 294 1.74 -18.42 -0.82
C ASP A 294 2.09 -17.35 0.25
N PRO A 295 1.09 -16.94 1.05
CA PRO A 295 1.18 -15.70 1.83
C PRO A 295 1.93 -15.84 3.15
N VAL A 296 2.10 -17.07 3.68
CA VAL A 296 2.68 -17.30 5.01
C VAL A 296 3.81 -18.31 4.98
N PHE A 297 4.72 -18.16 5.90
CA PHE A 297 5.77 -19.15 6.21
C PHE A 297 6.01 -19.18 7.71
N GLU A 298 6.69 -20.20 8.20
CA GLU A 298 7.00 -20.37 9.61
C GLU A 298 8.51 -20.28 9.86
N VAL A 299 8.91 -19.53 10.90
CA VAL A 299 10.28 -19.50 11.41
C VAL A 299 10.23 -19.66 12.92
N ASP A 300 10.96 -20.64 13.43
CA ASP A 300 11.09 -20.92 14.86
C ASP A 300 9.73 -21.03 15.59
N GLY A 301 8.71 -21.61 14.92
CA GLY A 301 7.36 -21.76 15.43
C GLY A 301 6.46 -20.52 15.35
N ILE A 302 6.90 -19.45 14.71
CA ILE A 302 6.15 -18.20 14.53
C ILE A 302 5.72 -18.04 13.07
N VAL A 303 4.44 -17.79 12.85
CA VAL A 303 3.86 -17.59 11.51
C VAL A 303 4.17 -16.19 11.02
N HIS A 304 4.71 -16.08 9.81
CA HIS A 304 5.03 -14.80 9.15
C HIS A 304 4.10 -14.59 7.97
N TYR A 305 3.43 -13.45 7.93
CA TYR A 305 2.70 -12.92 6.76
C TYR A 305 3.47 -11.71 6.23
N CYS A 306 4.11 -11.86 5.07
CA CYS A 306 5.02 -10.86 4.50
C CYS A 306 4.71 -10.61 3.02
N VAL A 307 3.42 -10.56 2.66
CA VAL A 307 3.00 -10.38 1.27
C VAL A 307 3.38 -9.00 0.77
N ALA A 308 4.19 -8.96 -0.28
CA ALA A 308 4.48 -7.74 -1.00
C ALA A 308 3.23 -7.23 -1.71
N ASN A 309 3.07 -5.90 -1.79
CA ASN A 309 1.92 -5.29 -2.45
C ASN A 309 0.55 -5.67 -1.84
N MET A 310 0.45 -5.72 -0.52
CA MET A 310 -0.81 -6.01 0.19
C MET A 310 -2.05 -5.30 -0.40
N PRO A 311 -2.01 -4.00 -0.78
CA PRO A 311 -3.16 -3.32 -1.36
C PRO A 311 -3.68 -3.92 -2.68
N GLY A 312 -2.87 -4.69 -3.39
CA GLY A 312 -3.26 -5.42 -4.60
C GLY A 312 -4.34 -6.48 -4.37
N ALA A 313 -4.45 -7.01 -3.14
CA ALA A 313 -5.49 -7.99 -2.76
C ALA A 313 -6.92 -7.43 -2.76
N VAL A 314 -7.07 -6.12 -2.65
CA VAL A 314 -8.38 -5.45 -2.57
C VAL A 314 -8.50 -4.35 -3.62
N PRO A 315 -8.41 -4.70 -4.92
CA PRO A 315 -8.22 -3.75 -6.00
C PRO A 315 -9.38 -2.75 -6.14
N VAL A 316 -10.61 -3.14 -5.84
CA VAL A 316 -11.78 -2.25 -5.89
C VAL A 316 -11.64 -1.09 -4.89
N THR A 317 -11.23 -1.39 -3.65
CA THR A 317 -11.01 -0.37 -2.62
C THR A 317 -9.77 0.46 -2.93
N SER A 318 -8.67 -0.21 -3.26
CA SER A 318 -7.38 0.41 -3.52
C SER A 318 -7.41 1.35 -4.73
N THR A 319 -8.05 0.94 -5.83
CA THR A 319 -8.23 1.80 -7.01
C THR A 319 -9.00 3.06 -6.66
N LYS A 320 -10.15 2.94 -5.99
CA LYS A 320 -10.94 4.11 -5.60
C LYS A 320 -10.17 5.03 -4.64
N GLY A 321 -9.52 4.45 -3.63
CA GLY A 321 -8.70 5.22 -2.68
C GLY A 321 -7.55 5.96 -3.36
N LEU A 322 -6.83 5.30 -4.27
CA LEU A 322 -5.72 5.90 -5.01
C LEU A 322 -6.21 7.00 -5.97
N THR A 323 -7.20 6.70 -6.81
CA THR A 323 -7.66 7.63 -7.85
C THR A 323 -8.32 8.88 -7.29
N ASN A 324 -8.94 8.81 -6.11
CA ASN A 324 -9.47 9.99 -5.42
C ASN A 324 -8.39 11.03 -5.08
N VAL A 325 -7.17 10.59 -4.81
CA VAL A 325 -6.08 11.51 -4.45
C VAL A 325 -5.16 11.83 -5.61
N THR A 326 -5.05 10.96 -6.63
CA THR A 326 -4.19 11.21 -7.80
C THR A 326 -4.86 12.11 -8.83
N LEU A 327 -6.18 12.02 -9.01
CA LEU A 327 -6.94 12.80 -9.99
C LEU A 327 -6.70 14.32 -9.91
N PRO A 328 -6.61 14.97 -8.73
CA PRO A 328 -6.32 16.40 -8.64
C PRO A 328 -4.94 16.80 -9.18
N TYR A 329 -4.03 15.88 -9.38
CA TYR A 329 -2.67 16.09 -9.88
C TYR A 329 -2.54 15.79 -11.38
N VAL A 330 -3.55 15.18 -11.99
CA VAL A 330 -3.67 14.92 -13.43
C VAL A 330 -4.21 16.14 -14.15
#